data_87a6e89536bd6b03c23c200912d72153
#
_entry.id   87a6e89536bd6b03c23c200912d72153
#
_cell.length_a   1.000
_cell.length_b   1.000
_cell.length_c   1.000
_cell.angle_alpha   90.00
_cell.angle_beta   90.00
_cell.angle_gamma   90.00
#
_symmetry.space_group_name_H-M   'P 1'
#
loop_
_entity.id
_entity.type
_entity.pdbx_description
1 polymer ?
#
loop_
_entity_poly.entity_id
_entity_poly.type
_entity_poly.pdbx_seq_one_letter_code
_entity_poly.pdbx_strand_id
1 'polypeptide(L)'
;MRDPHPARSSANSPANSPAGTGGMSGGGGTAFISLRNVDKYFGDFQALDDVSLDIGLGQKIVICGPSGSGKSTLIRCINRLETHDQGAISIDGVALDDGAAARAVLRNNVGMVFQQFNLFPHLSILENLTLGPVRARGLDPQKARELAEYYLERVKIPEQIDKYPHQLSGGQQQRVAIARSLCMNPKIMLFDEPTSALDPEMISEVLDVMVELAETGMTMLCVTHEMGFAKRVADRVIFMDFGEIVEQNVPEEFFNNPKQDRTQLFLSQILAH
;
A
#
# COMPACT_ATOMS: atom_id res chain seq x y z
N MET A 1 14.29 -27.95 39.60
CA MET A 1 13.69 -29.15 39.00
C MET A 1 12.99 -28.68 37.73
N ARG A 2 13.56 -29.04 36.59
CA ARG A 2 13.05 -28.73 35.26
C ARG A 2 12.63 -30.03 34.61
N ASP A 3 11.36 -30.16 34.26
CA ASP A 3 10.89 -31.33 33.50
C ASP A 3 11.17 -31.12 31.99
N PRO A 4 11.61 -32.18 31.29
CA PRO A 4 11.95 -32.08 29.87
C PRO A 4 10.75 -32.41 28.98
N HIS A 5 10.66 -31.67 27.89
CA HIS A 5 9.73 -31.88 26.78
C HIS A 5 10.02 -33.21 26.05
N PRO A 6 9.02 -33.98 25.63
CA PRO A 6 9.23 -35.20 24.86
C PRO A 6 9.47 -34.93 23.37
N ALA A 7 10.45 -35.63 22.81
CA ALA A 7 10.81 -35.73 21.42
C ALA A 7 9.67 -36.26 20.55
N ARG A 8 9.44 -35.65 19.38
CA ARG A 8 8.55 -36.18 18.34
C ARG A 8 9.28 -37.23 17.50
N SER A 9 8.72 -38.42 17.45
CA SER A 9 9.15 -39.56 16.65
C SER A 9 8.74 -39.35 15.17
N SER A 10 9.68 -39.62 14.27
CA SER A 10 9.50 -39.76 12.84
C SER A 10 8.63 -40.97 12.47
N ALA A 11 7.57 -40.76 11.68
CA ALA A 11 6.88 -41.83 10.96
C ALA A 11 6.67 -41.43 9.51
N ASN A 12 7.11 -42.30 8.60
CA ASN A 12 7.11 -42.29 7.15
C ASN A 12 5.71 -42.38 6.53
N SER A 13 5.48 -41.56 5.47
CA SER A 13 4.80 -41.81 4.16
C SER A 13 3.41 -42.49 4.11
N PRO A 14 2.61 -42.28 3.04
CA PRO A 14 2.97 -41.97 1.66
C PRO A 14 2.14 -40.86 0.96
N ALA A 15 2.62 -40.48 -0.23
CA ALA A 15 2.06 -39.58 -1.20
C ALA A 15 0.58 -39.82 -1.53
N ASN A 16 -0.18 -38.73 -1.55
CA ASN A 16 -1.42 -38.66 -2.34
C ASN A 16 -1.52 -37.23 -2.89
N SER A 17 -1.27 -37.07 -4.20
CA SER A 17 -1.54 -35.84 -4.94
C SER A 17 -3.03 -35.73 -5.21
N PRO A 18 -3.66 -34.60 -4.99
CA PRO A 18 -4.81 -34.21 -5.74
C PRO A 18 -4.42 -33.19 -6.82
N ALA A 19 -4.77 -33.57 -8.03
CA ALA A 19 -4.72 -32.71 -9.21
C ALA A 19 -5.74 -31.58 -9.11
N GLY A 20 -5.41 -30.43 -9.73
CA GLY A 20 -6.39 -29.52 -10.28
C GLY A 20 -6.65 -28.24 -9.48
N THR A 21 -5.70 -27.34 -9.45
CA THR A 21 -6.02 -25.92 -9.29
C THR A 21 -6.25 -25.31 -10.67
N GLY A 22 -7.54 -25.08 -10.99
CA GLY A 22 -7.94 -24.33 -12.16
C GLY A 22 -7.37 -22.91 -12.09
N GLY A 23 -6.30 -22.67 -12.84
CA GLY A 23 -5.78 -21.32 -13.05
C GLY A 23 -6.79 -20.49 -13.81
N MET A 24 -7.39 -19.50 -13.18
CA MET A 24 -8.02 -18.40 -13.89
C MET A 24 -6.90 -17.55 -14.50
N SER A 25 -6.63 -17.76 -15.79
CA SER A 25 -5.80 -16.90 -16.62
C SER A 25 -6.55 -15.57 -16.82
N GLY A 26 -6.36 -14.63 -15.92
CA GLY A 26 -6.71 -13.24 -16.14
C GLY A 26 -5.69 -12.60 -17.09
N GLY A 27 -6.19 -11.90 -18.10
CA GLY A 27 -5.59 -11.18 -19.21
C GLY A 27 -4.06 -10.96 -19.19
N GLY A 28 -3.41 -11.36 -20.28
CA GLY A 28 -1.95 -11.33 -20.46
C GLY A 28 -1.32 -9.94 -20.60
N GLY A 29 -1.45 -9.08 -19.58
CA GLY A 29 -0.63 -7.89 -19.38
C GLY A 29 0.51 -8.25 -18.43
N THR A 30 1.74 -7.87 -18.78
CA THR A 30 2.89 -8.01 -17.87
C THR A 30 2.59 -7.28 -16.57
N ALA A 31 2.78 -7.97 -15.43
CA ALA A 31 2.61 -7.36 -14.12
C ALA A 31 3.55 -6.15 -13.99
N PHE A 32 3.00 -5.03 -13.52
CA PHE A 32 3.76 -3.81 -13.28
C PHE A 32 4.51 -3.89 -11.95
N ILE A 33 3.88 -4.47 -10.91
CA ILE A 33 4.53 -4.88 -9.67
C ILE A 33 4.40 -6.39 -9.56
N SER A 34 5.49 -7.08 -9.27
CA SER A 34 5.51 -8.53 -9.06
C SER A 34 6.27 -8.89 -7.80
N LEU A 35 5.64 -9.66 -6.94
CA LEU A 35 6.22 -10.28 -5.75
C LEU A 35 6.21 -11.80 -5.96
N ARG A 36 7.30 -12.47 -5.58
CA ARG A 36 7.47 -13.93 -5.69
C ARG A 36 8.08 -14.49 -4.44
N ASN A 37 7.30 -15.27 -3.70
CA ASN A 37 7.70 -16.00 -2.49
C ASN A 37 8.44 -15.09 -1.50
N VAL A 38 7.84 -13.93 -1.19
CA VAL A 38 8.48 -12.89 -0.37
C VAL A 38 8.30 -13.20 1.10
N ASP A 39 9.45 -13.37 1.80
CA ASP A 39 9.50 -13.50 3.25
C ASP A 39 10.15 -12.26 3.88
N LYS A 40 9.66 -11.90 5.07
CA LYS A 40 10.24 -10.85 5.90
C LYS A 40 10.25 -11.23 7.36
N TYR A 41 11.41 -11.10 7.98
CA TYR A 41 11.61 -11.36 9.40
C TYR A 41 12.05 -10.10 10.16
N PHE A 42 11.60 -9.98 11.40
CA PHE A 42 12.10 -9.03 12.40
C PHE A 42 12.58 -9.84 13.61
N GLY A 43 13.88 -10.16 13.66
CA GLY A 43 14.41 -11.14 14.59
C GLY A 43 13.77 -12.52 14.36
N ASP A 44 13.13 -13.08 15.37
CA ASP A 44 12.44 -14.38 15.28
C ASP A 44 10.99 -14.27 14.79
N PHE A 45 10.48 -13.05 14.61
CA PHE A 45 9.10 -12.81 14.16
C PHE A 45 9.05 -12.76 12.64
N GLN A 46 8.30 -13.67 12.02
CA GLN A 46 8.02 -13.67 10.58
C GLN A 46 6.82 -12.76 10.30
N ALA A 47 7.08 -11.65 9.63
CA ALA A 47 6.07 -10.63 9.31
C ALA A 47 5.42 -10.82 7.92
N LEU A 48 6.15 -11.45 6.98
CA LEU A 48 5.63 -11.92 5.70
C LEU A 48 6.08 -13.36 5.49
N ASP A 49 5.15 -14.21 5.02
CA ASP A 49 5.35 -15.63 4.79
C ASP A 49 4.85 -16.00 3.39
N ASP A 50 5.78 -16.36 2.51
CA ASP A 50 5.55 -16.81 1.12
C ASP A 50 4.60 -15.91 0.30
N VAL A 51 4.72 -14.59 0.44
CA VAL A 51 3.82 -13.65 -0.23
C VAL A 51 4.14 -13.54 -1.71
N SER A 52 3.18 -13.94 -2.57
CA SER A 52 3.25 -13.81 -4.02
C SER A 52 2.07 -13.02 -4.55
N LEU A 53 2.34 -11.95 -5.35
CA LEU A 53 1.33 -11.02 -5.81
C LEU A 53 1.73 -10.37 -7.13
N ASP A 54 0.79 -10.29 -8.07
CA ASP A 54 0.93 -9.53 -9.31
C ASP A 54 -0.07 -8.38 -9.36
N ILE A 55 0.41 -7.20 -9.75
CA ILE A 55 -0.40 -5.98 -9.88
C ILE A 55 -0.11 -5.37 -11.25
N GLY A 56 -1.17 -5.20 -12.03
CA GLY A 56 -1.13 -4.51 -13.32
C GLY A 56 -1.13 -2.99 -13.18
N LEU A 57 -0.67 -2.31 -14.21
CA LEU A 57 -0.76 -0.85 -14.29
C LEU A 57 -2.24 -0.42 -14.30
N GLY A 58 -2.57 0.62 -13.54
CA GLY A 58 -3.93 1.14 -13.40
C GLY A 58 -4.81 0.36 -12.41
N GLN A 59 -4.35 -0.77 -11.85
CA GLN A 59 -5.12 -1.52 -10.86
C GLN A 59 -5.15 -0.82 -9.50
N LYS A 60 -6.31 -0.87 -8.86
CA LYS A 60 -6.55 -0.41 -7.50
C LYS A 60 -6.71 -1.63 -6.59
N ILE A 61 -5.71 -1.86 -5.76
CA ILE A 61 -5.66 -2.98 -4.80
C ILE A 61 -5.90 -2.44 -3.40
N VAL A 62 -6.86 -3.01 -2.70
CA VAL A 62 -7.05 -2.74 -1.27
C VAL A 62 -6.59 -3.96 -0.47
N ILE A 63 -5.77 -3.71 0.55
CA ILE A 63 -5.25 -4.72 1.46
C ILE A 63 -5.87 -4.48 2.83
N CYS A 64 -6.56 -5.48 3.36
CA CYS A 64 -7.18 -5.47 4.68
C CYS A 64 -6.75 -6.66 5.53
N GLY A 65 -7.05 -6.63 6.82
CA GLY A 65 -6.70 -7.68 7.77
C GLY A 65 -6.43 -7.13 9.17
N PRO A 66 -6.30 -7.98 10.19
CA PRO A 66 -6.07 -7.55 11.58
C PRO A 66 -4.73 -6.80 11.73
N SER A 67 -4.61 -6.05 12.83
CA SER A 67 -3.33 -5.42 13.19
C SER A 67 -2.23 -6.48 13.35
N GLY A 68 -1.03 -6.18 12.86
CA GLY A 68 0.09 -7.12 12.89
C GLY A 68 0.07 -8.23 11.82
N SER A 69 -0.89 -8.23 10.88
CA SER A 69 -0.96 -9.25 9.81
C SER A 69 0.04 -9.07 8.65
N GLY A 70 0.95 -8.10 8.72
CA GLY A 70 2.00 -7.90 7.70
C GLY A 70 1.69 -6.86 6.62
N LYS A 71 0.50 -6.25 6.58
CA LYS A 71 0.05 -5.30 5.53
C LYS A 71 1.01 -4.13 5.29
N SER A 72 1.35 -3.39 6.36
CA SER A 72 2.29 -2.26 6.27
C SER A 72 3.70 -2.73 5.91
N THR A 73 4.13 -3.90 6.39
CA THR A 73 5.41 -4.52 6.03
C THR A 73 5.46 -4.82 4.54
N LEU A 74 4.38 -5.37 3.97
CA LEU A 74 4.28 -5.66 2.54
C LEU A 74 4.47 -4.39 1.69
N ILE A 75 3.72 -3.33 2.00
CA ILE A 75 3.85 -2.04 1.30
C ILE A 75 5.25 -1.45 1.45
N ARG A 76 5.84 -1.55 2.65
CA ARG A 76 7.21 -1.06 2.92
C ARG A 76 8.29 -1.88 2.23
N CYS A 77 8.06 -3.15 1.96
CA CYS A 77 8.95 -3.94 1.10
C CYS A 77 8.86 -3.50 -0.37
N ILE A 78 7.67 -3.14 -0.87
CA ILE A 78 7.48 -2.67 -2.25
C ILE A 78 8.20 -1.33 -2.50
N ASN A 79 8.24 -0.41 -1.53
CA ASN A 79 8.96 0.86 -1.69
C ASN A 79 10.39 0.83 -1.13
N ARG A 80 10.85 -0.34 -0.64
CA ARG A 80 12.17 -0.57 -0.04
C ARG A 80 12.48 0.28 1.21
N LEU A 81 11.47 0.68 1.95
CA LEU A 81 11.67 1.13 3.34
C LEU A 81 12.02 -0.04 4.26
N GLU A 82 11.53 -1.24 3.92
CA GLU A 82 11.95 -2.50 4.51
C GLU A 82 12.55 -3.39 3.42
N THR A 83 13.62 -4.10 3.74
CA THR A 83 14.23 -5.09 2.86
C THR A 83 13.60 -6.45 3.13
N HIS A 84 13.09 -7.14 2.11
CA HIS A 84 12.67 -8.54 2.24
C HIS A 84 13.89 -9.45 2.45
N ASP A 85 13.69 -10.60 3.11
CA ASP A 85 14.77 -11.52 3.43
C ASP A 85 14.88 -12.66 2.42
N GLN A 86 13.74 -13.11 1.85
CA GLN A 86 13.70 -14.12 0.78
C GLN A 86 12.74 -13.68 -0.32
N GLY A 87 12.81 -14.35 -1.46
CA GLY A 87 11.97 -14.09 -2.61
C GLY A 87 12.49 -12.96 -3.50
N ALA A 88 11.60 -12.40 -4.31
CA ALA A 88 11.94 -11.32 -5.23
C ALA A 88 10.78 -10.34 -5.40
N ILE A 89 11.11 -9.04 -5.48
CA ILE A 89 10.17 -7.98 -5.82
C ILE A 89 10.69 -7.25 -7.06
N SER A 90 9.81 -6.99 -8.03
CA SER A 90 10.14 -6.18 -9.19
C SER A 90 9.06 -5.14 -9.48
N ILE A 91 9.47 -3.99 -10.04
CA ILE A 91 8.59 -2.91 -10.50
C ILE A 91 9.02 -2.52 -11.90
N ASP A 92 8.08 -2.48 -12.83
CA ASP A 92 8.33 -2.13 -14.26
C ASP A 92 9.45 -3.02 -14.87
N GLY A 93 9.46 -4.31 -14.49
CA GLY A 93 10.46 -5.30 -14.93
C GLY A 93 11.83 -5.17 -14.26
N VAL A 94 12.04 -4.20 -13.35
CA VAL A 94 13.32 -4.00 -12.63
C VAL A 94 13.23 -4.63 -11.24
N ALA A 95 14.15 -5.56 -10.95
CA ALA A 95 14.26 -6.16 -9.62
C ALA A 95 14.67 -5.10 -8.58
N LEU A 96 14.01 -5.14 -7.41
CA LEU A 96 14.31 -4.24 -6.29
C LEU A 96 15.49 -4.76 -5.46
N ASP A 97 16.69 -4.59 -6.00
CA ASP A 97 17.96 -4.81 -5.31
C ASP A 97 18.58 -3.51 -4.77
N ASP A 98 19.85 -3.53 -4.31
CA ASP A 98 20.58 -2.34 -3.86
C ASP A 98 21.16 -1.52 -5.04
N GLY A 99 20.85 -1.88 -6.27
CA GLY A 99 21.37 -1.25 -7.47
C GLY A 99 20.84 0.16 -7.74
N ALA A 100 21.52 0.86 -8.63
CA ALA A 100 21.11 2.20 -9.06
C ALA A 100 19.80 2.17 -9.85
N ALA A 101 19.54 1.10 -10.61
CA ALA A 101 18.31 0.92 -11.37
C ALA A 101 17.07 0.83 -10.47
N ALA A 102 17.15 0.02 -9.40
CA ALA A 102 16.08 -0.11 -8.41
C ALA A 102 15.78 1.23 -7.73
N ARG A 103 16.82 1.96 -7.28
CA ARG A 103 16.66 3.30 -6.69
C ARG A 103 16.03 4.30 -7.67
N ALA A 104 16.39 4.24 -8.95
CA ALA A 104 15.82 5.11 -9.97
C ALA A 104 14.32 4.79 -10.21
N VAL A 105 13.97 3.50 -10.31
CA VAL A 105 12.57 3.06 -10.47
C VAL A 105 11.72 3.49 -9.29
N LEU A 106 12.16 3.26 -8.06
CA LEU A 106 11.45 3.67 -6.85
C LEU A 106 11.21 5.18 -6.82
N ARG A 107 12.27 5.97 -7.00
CA ARG A 107 12.18 7.44 -6.99
C ARG A 107 11.26 8.00 -8.07
N ASN A 108 11.21 7.36 -9.24
CA ASN A 108 10.48 7.88 -10.39
C ASN A 108 9.05 7.34 -10.50
N ASN A 109 8.80 6.15 -9.98
CA ASN A 109 7.53 5.46 -10.21
C ASN A 109 6.68 5.30 -8.96
N VAL A 110 7.24 5.40 -7.75
CA VAL A 110 6.52 5.08 -6.50
C VAL A 110 6.36 6.31 -5.64
N GLY A 111 5.12 6.68 -5.38
CA GLY A 111 4.74 7.62 -4.33
C GLY A 111 4.22 6.87 -3.11
N MET A 112 4.44 7.38 -1.92
CA MET A 112 3.92 6.80 -0.69
C MET A 112 3.32 7.84 0.23
N VAL A 113 2.17 7.49 0.80
CA VAL A 113 1.46 8.25 1.83
C VAL A 113 1.37 7.39 3.08
N PHE A 114 1.81 7.94 4.19
CA PHE A 114 1.90 7.24 5.48
C PHE A 114 0.73 7.56 6.39
N GLN A 115 0.52 6.75 7.39
CA GLN A 115 -0.41 7.00 8.48
C GLN A 115 -0.11 8.31 9.22
N GLN A 116 1.18 8.56 9.53
CA GLN A 116 1.66 9.85 10.00
C GLN A 116 2.05 10.67 8.77
N PHE A 117 1.55 11.87 8.64
CA PHE A 117 1.64 12.72 7.44
C PHE A 117 3.07 12.93 6.93
N ASN A 118 4.06 12.85 7.82
CA ASN A 118 5.50 12.96 7.55
C ASN A 118 5.88 14.25 6.78
N LEU A 119 5.15 15.34 7.01
CA LEU A 119 5.50 16.65 6.48
C LEU A 119 6.71 17.21 7.21
N PHE A 120 7.53 17.97 6.50
CA PHE A 120 8.65 18.69 7.09
C PHE A 120 8.11 19.89 7.90
N PRO A 121 8.16 19.88 9.24
CA PRO A 121 7.44 20.86 10.06
C PRO A 121 8.04 22.28 9.98
N HIS A 122 9.29 22.40 9.56
CA HIS A 122 10.03 23.65 9.40
C HIS A 122 9.94 24.26 8.00
N LEU A 123 9.27 23.58 7.07
CA LEU A 123 9.01 24.03 5.70
C LEU A 123 7.54 24.43 5.53
N SER A 124 7.30 25.46 4.74
CA SER A 124 5.92 25.78 4.29
C SER A 124 5.32 24.64 3.47
N ILE A 125 4.01 24.68 3.22
CA ILE A 125 3.34 23.69 2.38
C ILE A 125 3.92 23.73 0.95
N LEU A 126 4.13 24.91 0.38
CA LEU A 126 4.78 25.06 -0.92
C LEU A 126 6.16 24.38 -0.95
N GLU A 127 6.99 24.64 0.04
CA GLU A 127 8.32 24.04 0.13
C GLU A 127 8.27 22.52 0.32
N ASN A 128 7.31 22.00 1.11
CA ASN A 128 7.08 20.57 1.25
C ASN A 128 6.76 19.90 -0.11
N LEU A 129 5.97 20.55 -0.96
CA LEU A 129 5.57 20.02 -2.26
C LEU A 129 6.68 20.15 -3.31
N THR A 130 7.46 21.24 -3.27
CA THR A 130 8.45 21.55 -4.31
C THR A 130 9.82 20.96 -4.06
N LEU A 131 10.16 20.61 -2.83
CA LEU A 131 11.48 20.08 -2.44
C LEU A 131 11.88 18.85 -3.27
N GLY A 132 10.99 17.85 -3.36
CA GLY A 132 11.21 16.63 -4.12
C GLY A 132 11.41 16.89 -5.63
N PRO A 133 10.45 17.51 -6.32
CA PRO A 133 10.57 17.87 -7.72
C PRO A 133 11.85 18.64 -8.06
N VAL A 134 12.20 19.65 -7.28
CA VAL A 134 13.40 20.47 -7.54
C VAL A 134 14.68 19.68 -7.24
N ARG A 135 14.78 19.05 -6.05
CA ARG A 135 16.06 18.44 -5.60
C ARG A 135 16.32 17.07 -6.20
N ALA A 136 15.27 16.24 -6.33
CA ALA A 136 15.43 14.87 -6.79
C ALA A 136 15.21 14.68 -8.30
N ARG A 137 14.39 15.55 -8.93
CA ARG A 137 14.08 15.47 -10.37
C ARG A 137 14.69 16.61 -11.19
N GLY A 138 15.30 17.62 -10.55
CA GLY A 138 15.90 18.76 -11.23
C GLY A 138 14.89 19.67 -11.93
N LEU A 139 13.62 19.67 -11.47
CA LEU A 139 12.58 20.50 -12.05
C LEU A 139 12.88 21.97 -11.77
N ASP A 140 12.61 22.82 -12.76
CA ASP A 140 12.68 24.28 -12.57
C ASP A 140 11.79 24.73 -11.41
N PRO A 141 12.26 25.62 -10.50
CA PRO A 141 11.49 26.05 -9.34
C PRO A 141 10.13 26.63 -9.66
N GLN A 142 10.01 27.40 -10.77
CA GLN A 142 8.72 27.98 -11.18
C GLN A 142 7.74 26.88 -11.62
N LYS A 143 8.20 25.90 -12.40
CA LYS A 143 7.39 24.73 -12.79
C LYS A 143 7.03 23.86 -11.60
N ALA A 144 7.91 23.73 -10.62
CA ALA A 144 7.61 23.01 -9.39
C ALA A 144 6.53 23.71 -8.56
N ARG A 145 6.53 25.07 -8.54
CA ARG A 145 5.46 25.85 -7.91
C ARG A 145 4.12 25.67 -8.62
N GLU A 146 4.08 25.80 -9.93
CA GLU A 146 2.87 25.56 -10.73
C GLU A 146 2.28 24.16 -10.50
N LEU A 147 3.15 23.16 -10.40
CA LEU A 147 2.76 21.79 -10.10
C LEU A 147 2.21 21.65 -8.67
N ALA A 148 2.81 22.33 -7.69
CA ALA A 148 2.33 22.34 -6.32
C ALA A 148 0.95 22.99 -6.21
N GLU A 149 0.75 24.15 -6.86
CA GLU A 149 -0.53 24.84 -6.93
C GLU A 149 -1.61 23.95 -7.55
N TYR A 150 -1.30 23.33 -8.69
CA TYR A 150 -2.21 22.36 -9.36
C TYR A 150 -2.64 21.22 -8.44
N TYR A 151 -1.70 20.58 -7.72
CA TYR A 151 -2.08 19.47 -6.85
C TYR A 151 -2.77 19.92 -5.57
N LEU A 152 -2.49 21.12 -5.03
CA LEU A 152 -3.26 21.69 -3.92
C LEU A 152 -4.71 21.96 -4.30
N GLU A 153 -4.98 22.42 -5.52
CA GLU A 153 -6.35 22.54 -6.06
C GLU A 153 -7.02 21.16 -6.15
N ARG A 154 -6.31 20.16 -6.69
CA ARG A 154 -6.82 18.77 -6.81
C ARG A 154 -7.17 18.14 -5.45
N VAL A 155 -6.42 18.43 -4.40
CA VAL A 155 -6.73 17.99 -3.04
C VAL A 155 -7.59 18.98 -2.24
N LYS A 156 -8.14 20.01 -2.90
CA LYS A 156 -9.14 20.97 -2.38
C LYS A 156 -8.66 21.80 -1.18
N ILE A 157 -7.39 22.23 -1.19
CA ILE A 157 -6.79 23.09 -0.15
C ILE A 157 -5.79 24.10 -0.73
N PRO A 158 -6.08 24.79 -1.85
CA PRO A 158 -5.13 25.73 -2.46
C PRO A 158 -4.73 26.89 -1.55
N GLU A 159 -5.64 27.33 -0.68
CA GLU A 159 -5.43 28.45 0.27
C GLU A 159 -4.41 28.13 1.38
N GLN A 160 -3.96 26.87 1.49
CA GLN A 160 -2.99 26.46 2.53
C GLN A 160 -1.53 26.61 2.08
N ILE A 161 -1.26 27.02 0.86
CA ILE A 161 0.06 26.96 0.20
C ILE A 161 1.20 27.65 0.98
N ASP A 162 0.93 28.79 1.62
CA ASP A 162 1.94 29.57 2.35
C ASP A 162 1.99 29.22 3.85
N LYS A 163 1.13 28.31 4.31
CA LYS A 163 1.10 27.88 5.72
C LYS A 163 2.16 26.83 6.03
N TYR A 164 2.31 26.54 7.32
CA TYR A 164 3.16 25.47 7.85
C TYR A 164 2.30 24.30 8.35
N PRO A 165 2.85 23.06 8.41
CA PRO A 165 2.09 21.88 8.81
C PRO A 165 1.31 22.02 10.13
N HIS A 166 1.92 22.66 11.15
CA HIS A 166 1.28 22.85 12.46
C HIS A 166 0.05 23.78 12.45
N GLN A 167 -0.19 24.49 11.36
CA GLN A 167 -1.35 25.38 11.17
C GLN A 167 -2.54 24.66 10.47
N LEU A 168 -2.36 23.40 10.09
CA LEU A 168 -3.33 22.61 9.34
C LEU A 168 -3.98 21.56 10.24
N SER A 169 -5.25 21.24 9.99
CA SER A 169 -5.90 20.07 10.57
C SER A 169 -5.24 18.76 10.10
N GLY A 170 -5.49 17.65 10.79
CA GLY A 170 -4.97 16.33 10.40
C GLY A 170 -5.37 15.94 8.96
N GLY A 171 -6.64 16.13 8.60
CA GLY A 171 -7.13 15.85 7.24
C GLY A 171 -6.49 16.75 6.19
N GLN A 172 -6.25 18.04 6.49
CA GLN A 172 -5.51 18.93 5.60
C GLN A 172 -4.04 18.50 5.45
N GLN A 173 -3.37 18.12 6.55
CA GLN A 173 -2.00 17.60 6.50
C GLN A 173 -1.91 16.33 5.64
N GLN A 174 -2.88 15.44 5.76
CA GLN A 174 -2.93 14.21 4.94
C GLN A 174 -3.14 14.53 3.46
N ARG A 175 -4.02 15.46 3.13
CA ARG A 175 -4.21 15.91 1.75
C ARG A 175 -2.94 16.58 1.19
N VAL A 176 -2.20 17.33 1.99
CA VAL A 176 -0.86 17.83 1.61
C VAL A 176 0.12 16.69 1.36
N ALA A 177 0.13 15.64 2.21
CA ALA A 177 1.01 14.48 2.01
C ALA A 177 0.69 13.74 0.70
N ILE A 178 -0.59 13.63 0.34
CA ILE A 178 -1.03 13.10 -0.96
C ILE A 178 -0.51 13.99 -2.10
N ALA A 179 -0.76 15.31 -2.03
CA ALA A 179 -0.30 16.27 -3.05
C ALA A 179 1.23 16.24 -3.21
N ARG A 180 1.98 16.17 -2.11
CA ARG A 180 3.46 16.05 -2.14
C ARG A 180 3.92 14.81 -2.89
N SER A 181 3.28 13.66 -2.64
CA SER A 181 3.58 12.42 -3.37
C SER A 181 3.27 12.55 -4.85
N LEU A 182 2.14 13.17 -5.21
CA LEU A 182 1.72 13.39 -6.60
C LEU A 182 2.63 14.36 -7.35
N CYS A 183 3.24 15.35 -6.69
CA CYS A 183 4.23 16.25 -7.28
C CYS A 183 5.47 15.50 -7.81
N MET A 184 5.73 14.29 -7.33
CA MET A 184 6.75 13.41 -7.90
C MET A 184 6.29 12.68 -9.17
N ASN A 185 5.07 12.90 -9.65
CA ASN A 185 4.48 12.26 -10.84
C ASN A 185 4.70 10.73 -10.86
N PRO A 186 4.27 10.02 -9.82
CA PRO A 186 4.47 8.57 -9.70
C PRO A 186 3.52 7.81 -10.63
N LYS A 187 3.90 6.58 -11.03
CA LYS A 187 3.01 5.63 -11.70
C LYS A 187 2.17 4.81 -10.71
N ILE A 188 2.63 4.73 -9.45
CA ILE A 188 1.99 3.98 -8.36
C ILE A 188 1.92 4.85 -7.13
N MET A 189 0.77 4.84 -6.47
CA MET A 189 0.57 5.41 -5.13
C MET A 189 0.35 4.29 -4.11
N LEU A 190 1.20 4.25 -3.10
CA LEU A 190 1.10 3.38 -1.94
C LEU A 190 0.50 4.16 -0.78
N PHE A 191 -0.53 3.63 -0.13
CA PHE A 191 -1.20 4.24 1.02
C PHE A 191 -1.13 3.28 2.21
N ASP A 192 -0.42 3.66 3.27
CA ASP A 192 -0.28 2.89 4.51
C ASP A 192 -1.18 3.48 5.58
N GLU A 193 -2.42 2.99 5.68
CA GLU A 193 -3.46 3.43 6.61
C GLU A 193 -3.67 4.97 6.65
N PRO A 194 -3.98 5.61 5.52
CA PRO A 194 -3.95 7.07 5.39
C PRO A 194 -4.98 7.81 6.25
N THR A 195 -5.96 7.12 6.81
CA THR A 195 -7.05 7.71 7.62
C THR A 195 -6.99 7.37 9.10
N SER A 196 -6.13 6.43 9.52
CA SER A 196 -6.13 5.90 10.89
C SER A 196 -5.68 6.90 11.98
N ALA A 197 -5.01 8.00 11.60
CA ALA A 197 -4.61 9.07 12.51
C ALA A 197 -5.56 10.29 12.48
N LEU A 198 -6.73 10.15 11.84
CA LEU A 198 -7.69 11.24 11.64
C LEU A 198 -8.92 11.08 12.49
N ASP A 199 -9.51 12.21 12.87
CA ASP A 199 -10.84 12.25 13.44
C ASP A 199 -11.90 11.84 12.39
N PRO A 200 -13.00 11.18 12.78
CA PRO A 200 -14.02 10.68 11.85
C PRO A 200 -14.56 11.73 10.86
N GLU A 201 -14.66 12.98 11.26
CA GLU A 201 -15.14 14.08 10.43
C GLU A 201 -14.18 14.41 9.27
N MET A 202 -12.89 14.10 9.42
CA MET A 202 -11.85 14.39 8.41
C MET A 202 -11.61 13.22 7.44
N ILE A 203 -12.06 12.01 7.78
CA ILE A 203 -11.84 10.79 7.00
C ILE A 203 -12.46 10.94 5.60
N SER A 204 -13.71 11.43 5.52
CA SER A 204 -14.45 11.55 4.27
C SER A 204 -13.72 12.43 3.25
N GLU A 205 -13.16 13.57 3.68
CA GLU A 205 -12.44 14.49 2.80
C GLU A 205 -11.17 13.85 2.16
N VAL A 206 -10.46 13.02 2.93
CA VAL A 206 -9.27 12.30 2.44
C VAL A 206 -9.68 11.16 1.50
N LEU A 207 -10.72 10.40 1.85
CA LEU A 207 -11.23 9.32 1.01
C LEU A 207 -11.78 9.85 -0.32
N ASP A 208 -12.46 10.99 -0.34
CA ASP A 208 -12.95 11.61 -1.58
C ASP A 208 -11.80 11.95 -2.54
N VAL A 209 -10.70 12.51 -2.03
CA VAL A 209 -9.49 12.74 -2.83
C VAL A 209 -8.92 11.42 -3.37
N MET A 210 -8.87 10.37 -2.54
CA MET A 210 -8.37 9.06 -2.99
C MET A 210 -9.27 8.41 -4.05
N VAL A 211 -10.59 8.60 -3.94
CA VAL A 211 -11.55 8.15 -4.97
C VAL A 211 -11.31 8.89 -6.28
N GLU A 212 -11.20 10.21 -6.26
CA GLU A 212 -10.90 11.01 -7.46
C GLU A 212 -9.58 10.56 -8.12
N LEU A 213 -8.55 10.23 -7.33
CA LEU A 213 -7.31 9.67 -7.84
C LEU A 213 -7.49 8.30 -8.51
N ALA A 214 -8.30 7.42 -7.90
CA ALA A 214 -8.60 6.11 -8.47
C ALA A 214 -9.30 6.24 -9.83
N GLU A 215 -10.21 7.21 -9.98
CA GLU A 215 -10.94 7.50 -11.22
C GLU A 215 -10.01 8.01 -12.35
N THR A 216 -8.85 8.59 -12.03
CA THR A 216 -7.86 8.97 -13.05
C THR A 216 -7.11 7.79 -13.67
N GLY A 217 -7.32 6.57 -13.19
CA GLY A 217 -6.59 5.38 -13.64
C GLY A 217 -5.23 5.18 -12.95
N MET A 218 -4.98 5.89 -11.85
CA MET A 218 -3.77 5.72 -11.03
C MET A 218 -3.67 4.29 -10.50
N THR A 219 -2.48 3.69 -10.58
CA THR A 219 -2.21 2.42 -9.89
C THR A 219 -2.12 2.68 -8.39
N MET A 220 -2.92 1.99 -7.60
CA MET A 220 -3.00 2.23 -6.15
C MET A 220 -2.90 0.92 -5.36
N LEU A 221 -2.10 0.94 -4.29
CA LEU A 221 -2.13 -0.05 -3.23
C LEU A 221 -2.49 0.65 -1.92
N CYS A 222 -3.62 0.28 -1.34
CA CYS A 222 -4.14 0.91 -0.14
C CYS A 222 -4.28 -0.11 0.99
N VAL A 223 -3.51 0.04 2.06
CA VAL A 223 -3.80 -0.61 3.34
C VAL A 223 -4.82 0.27 4.06
N THR A 224 -5.99 -0.27 4.35
CA THR A 224 -7.05 0.50 5.01
C THR A 224 -8.05 -0.39 5.73
N HIS A 225 -8.71 0.18 6.72
CA HIS A 225 -9.90 -0.39 7.39
C HIS A 225 -11.21 0.19 6.86
N GLU A 226 -11.15 1.10 5.88
CA GLU A 226 -12.32 1.76 5.29
C GLU A 226 -12.97 0.87 4.23
N MET A 227 -13.85 -0.05 4.67
CA MET A 227 -14.46 -1.04 3.76
C MET A 227 -15.42 -0.41 2.74
N GLY A 228 -16.03 0.74 3.07
CA GLY A 228 -16.82 1.53 2.13
C GLY A 228 -16.00 2.04 0.95
N PHE A 229 -14.79 2.52 1.23
CA PHE A 229 -13.82 2.91 0.20
C PHE A 229 -13.39 1.70 -0.64
N ALA A 230 -13.05 0.57 0.00
CA ALA A 230 -12.66 -0.66 -0.70
C ALA A 230 -13.73 -1.12 -1.69
N LYS A 231 -15.01 -1.14 -1.27
CA LYS A 231 -16.14 -1.52 -2.13
C LYS A 231 -16.30 -0.60 -3.34
N ARG A 232 -15.99 0.70 -3.17
CA ARG A 232 -16.21 1.71 -4.21
C ARG A 232 -15.11 1.74 -5.28
N VAL A 233 -13.84 1.53 -4.89
CA VAL A 233 -12.71 1.81 -5.78
C VAL A 233 -11.88 0.59 -6.16
N ALA A 234 -11.87 -0.48 -5.36
CA ALA A 234 -10.95 -1.58 -5.58
C ALA A 234 -11.32 -2.39 -6.83
N ASP A 235 -10.32 -2.72 -7.64
CA ASP A 235 -10.44 -3.77 -8.65
C ASP A 235 -10.27 -5.16 -8.00
N ARG A 236 -9.49 -5.21 -6.89
CA ARG A 236 -9.25 -6.42 -6.11
C ARG A 236 -9.01 -6.08 -4.64
N VAL A 237 -9.61 -6.87 -3.75
CA VAL A 237 -9.38 -6.81 -2.31
C VAL A 237 -8.56 -8.02 -1.89
N ILE A 238 -7.56 -7.79 -1.04
CA ILE A 238 -6.66 -8.80 -0.48
C ILE A 238 -6.83 -8.82 1.04
N PHE A 239 -7.12 -9.98 1.59
CA PHE A 239 -7.12 -10.20 3.04
C PHE A 239 -5.82 -10.88 3.45
N MET A 240 -5.10 -10.24 4.37
CA MET A 240 -3.89 -10.76 4.97
C MET A 240 -4.10 -11.13 6.44
N ASP A 241 -3.54 -12.28 6.85
CA ASP A 241 -3.49 -12.71 8.24
C ASP A 241 -2.21 -13.50 8.47
N PHE A 242 -1.56 -13.34 9.63
CA PHE A 242 -0.31 -14.01 10.01
C PHE A 242 0.81 -13.96 8.96
N GLY A 243 0.95 -12.86 8.22
CA GLY A 243 1.99 -12.67 7.20
C GLY A 243 1.65 -13.22 5.82
N GLU A 244 0.53 -13.92 5.65
CA GLU A 244 0.11 -14.57 4.41
C GLU A 244 -1.04 -13.83 3.73
N ILE A 245 -1.17 -14.00 2.41
CA ILE A 245 -2.39 -13.67 1.66
C ILE A 245 -3.37 -14.85 1.80
N VAL A 246 -4.39 -14.68 2.65
CA VAL A 246 -5.39 -15.71 2.93
C VAL A 246 -6.44 -15.79 1.83
N GLU A 247 -6.89 -14.63 1.34
CA GLU A 247 -7.90 -14.55 0.29
C GLU A 247 -7.70 -13.28 -0.55
N GLN A 248 -7.97 -13.39 -1.85
CA GLN A 248 -8.03 -12.24 -2.75
C GLN A 248 -9.15 -12.43 -3.77
N ASN A 249 -9.94 -11.38 -3.99
CA ASN A 249 -11.06 -11.44 -4.95
C ASN A 249 -11.47 -10.04 -5.40
N VAL A 250 -12.35 -9.97 -6.41
CA VAL A 250 -13.05 -8.73 -6.74
C VAL A 250 -13.97 -8.32 -5.57
N PRO A 251 -14.24 -7.01 -5.36
CA PRO A 251 -14.99 -6.56 -4.19
C PRO A 251 -16.33 -7.25 -3.99
N GLU A 252 -17.10 -7.45 -5.06
CA GLU A 252 -18.42 -8.08 -4.98
C GLU A 252 -18.34 -9.48 -4.35
N GLU A 253 -17.43 -10.33 -4.85
CA GLU A 253 -17.24 -11.68 -4.31
C GLU A 253 -16.62 -11.67 -2.92
N PHE A 254 -15.64 -10.80 -2.70
CA PHE A 254 -14.93 -10.69 -1.43
C PHE A 254 -15.87 -10.34 -0.26
N PHE A 255 -16.76 -9.37 -0.46
CA PHE A 255 -17.65 -8.89 0.61
C PHE A 255 -18.93 -9.70 0.75
N ASN A 256 -19.47 -10.27 -0.35
CA ASN A 256 -20.76 -10.97 -0.31
C ASN A 256 -20.62 -12.49 -0.21
N ASN A 257 -19.49 -13.05 -0.64
CA ASN A 257 -19.29 -14.49 -0.73
C ASN A 257 -17.83 -14.89 -0.41
N PRO A 258 -17.28 -14.45 0.75
CA PRO A 258 -15.92 -14.80 1.16
C PRO A 258 -15.77 -16.30 1.31
N LYS A 259 -14.66 -16.86 0.80
CA LYS A 259 -14.45 -18.31 0.71
C LYS A 259 -13.75 -18.88 1.96
N GLN A 260 -12.93 -18.07 2.62
CA GLN A 260 -12.13 -18.50 3.77
C GLN A 260 -12.84 -18.15 5.08
N ASP A 261 -12.88 -19.09 6.00
CA ASP A 261 -13.49 -18.90 7.33
C ASP A 261 -12.90 -17.69 8.08
N ARG A 262 -11.59 -17.46 7.93
CA ARG A 262 -10.89 -16.33 8.52
C ARG A 262 -11.34 -15.00 7.93
N THR A 263 -11.57 -14.94 6.61
CA THR A 263 -12.13 -13.75 5.95
C THR A 263 -13.55 -13.47 6.41
N GLN A 264 -14.39 -14.52 6.51
CA GLN A 264 -15.77 -14.40 7.00
C GLN A 264 -15.81 -13.85 8.42
N LEU A 265 -14.98 -14.41 9.32
CA LEU A 265 -14.87 -13.94 10.70
C LEU A 265 -14.43 -12.46 10.76
N PHE A 266 -13.40 -12.08 10.02
CA PHE A 266 -12.90 -10.70 9.95
C PHE A 266 -13.98 -9.74 9.46
N LEU A 267 -14.65 -10.08 8.35
CA LEU A 267 -15.71 -9.22 7.79
C LEU A 267 -16.90 -9.09 8.73
N SER A 268 -17.28 -10.15 9.44
CA SER A 268 -18.37 -10.10 10.42
C SER A 268 -18.08 -9.13 11.56
N GLN A 269 -16.83 -9.00 11.97
CA GLN A 269 -16.43 -8.07 13.04
C GLN A 269 -16.40 -6.61 12.59
N ILE A 270 -15.96 -6.34 11.34
CA ILE A 270 -15.82 -4.96 10.85
C ILE A 270 -17.15 -4.41 10.30
N LEU A 271 -17.97 -5.25 9.68
CA LEU A 271 -19.24 -4.80 9.09
C LEU A 271 -20.38 -4.73 10.11
N ALA A 272 -20.19 -5.22 11.35
CA ALA A 272 -21.15 -5.11 12.44
C ALA A 272 -21.13 -3.74 13.16
N HIS A 273 -20.22 -2.86 12.79
CA HIS A 273 -20.08 -1.48 13.25
C HIS A 273 -20.36 -0.50 12.10
#